data_43b554451c129411af7e73dd559c1533
#
_entry.id   43b554451c129411af7e73dd559c1533
#
_cell.length_a   1.000
_cell.length_b   1.000
_cell.length_c   1.000
_cell.angle_alpha   90.00
_cell.angle_beta   90.00
_cell.angle_gamma   90.00
#
_symmetry.space_group_name_H-M   'P 1'
#
loop_
_entity.id
_entity.type
_entity.pdbx_description
1 polymer ?
#
loop_
_entity_poly.entity_id
_entity_poly.type
_entity_poly.pdbx_seq_one_letter_code
_entity_poly.pdbx_strand_id
1 'polypeptide(L)'
;YDEYLESHDLVNCELVGQQTVEGPNWKVAYDGYLDFYHLPILHKDTFGPDYNNKSIFDNWGAHQRVQAPDHRLLDLADLPEEEWSHTKLVSGVWTIFPHISIASFGIEEARYREGGKIYQVSQLFPGSDPDTSVTHQNFFATFEPDEAKMEQIQERKDFLRYVVAEEDYFTGNRIQKNVKTGAKSHFYFGRNEEGGQRFHRWTDALIQADTEEDLLLLYKKGVG
;
A
#
# COMPACT_ATOMS: atom_id res chain seq x y z
N TYR A 1 -10.96 -1.81 13.06
CA TYR A 1 -9.86 -2.16 12.12
C TYR A 1 -9.36 -3.58 12.33
N ASP A 2 -9.37 -4.06 13.57
CA ASP A 2 -8.86 -5.38 13.94
C ASP A 2 -9.58 -6.52 13.19
N GLU A 3 -10.91 -6.50 13.13
CA GLU A 3 -11.70 -7.49 12.38
C GLU A 3 -11.28 -7.61 10.91
N TYR A 4 -10.88 -6.49 10.29
CA TYR A 4 -10.40 -6.48 8.92
C TYR A 4 -9.00 -7.07 8.78
N LEU A 5 -8.12 -6.80 9.75
CA LEU A 5 -6.77 -7.39 9.77
C LEU A 5 -6.83 -8.89 10.08
N GLU A 6 -7.72 -9.30 10.98
CA GLU A 6 -7.98 -10.70 11.29
C GLU A 6 -8.44 -11.49 10.05
N SER A 7 -9.21 -10.84 9.14
CA SER A 7 -9.66 -11.48 7.90
C SER A 7 -8.53 -11.89 6.95
N HIS A 8 -7.32 -11.35 7.13
CA HIS A 8 -6.13 -11.75 6.37
C HIS A 8 -5.47 -13.01 6.92
N ASP A 9 -5.78 -13.37 8.16
CA ASP A 9 -5.26 -14.57 8.84
C ASP A 9 -3.73 -14.71 8.79
N LEU A 10 -3.02 -13.58 8.89
CA LEU A 10 -1.56 -13.53 8.77
C LEU A 10 -0.84 -14.38 9.81
N VAL A 11 -1.49 -14.68 10.94
CA VAL A 11 -0.94 -15.52 12.02
C VAL A 11 -0.71 -16.96 11.53
N ASN A 12 -1.55 -17.43 10.60
CA ASN A 12 -1.47 -18.79 10.05
C ASN A 12 -0.77 -18.83 8.69
N CYS A 13 -0.15 -17.71 8.25
CA CYS A 13 0.59 -17.67 7.01
C CYS A 13 2.06 -18.07 7.20
N GLU A 14 2.62 -18.74 6.19
CA GLU A 14 4.04 -19.09 6.13
C GLU A 14 4.89 -17.93 5.61
N LEU A 15 5.99 -17.60 6.28
CA LEU A 15 6.97 -16.63 5.77
C LEU A 15 7.78 -17.27 4.64
N VAL A 16 7.54 -16.82 3.41
CA VAL A 16 8.12 -17.41 2.19
C VAL A 16 9.24 -16.56 1.59
N GLY A 17 9.55 -15.42 2.14
CA GLY A 17 10.69 -14.61 1.72
C GLY A 17 10.71 -13.20 2.28
N GLN A 18 11.88 -12.61 2.18
CA GLN A 18 12.14 -11.22 2.59
C GLN A 18 13.09 -10.56 1.59
N GLN A 19 12.95 -9.26 1.45
CA GLN A 19 13.87 -8.43 0.68
C GLN A 19 13.83 -6.98 1.19
N THR A 20 14.82 -6.18 0.80
CA THR A 20 14.91 -4.77 1.17
C THR A 20 15.03 -3.91 -0.06
N VAL A 21 14.49 -2.70 0.01
CA VAL A 21 14.61 -1.66 -1.02
C VAL A 21 14.98 -0.35 -0.33
N GLU A 22 16.06 0.27 -0.79
CA GLU A 22 16.44 1.62 -0.38
C GLU A 22 15.64 2.65 -1.16
N GLY A 23 15.21 3.72 -0.49
CA GLY A 23 14.30 4.72 -1.08
C GLY A 23 14.55 6.15 -0.59
N PRO A 24 13.71 7.10 -1.06
CA PRO A 24 13.70 8.49 -0.59
C PRO A 24 13.30 8.56 0.88
N ASN A 25 13.15 9.78 1.44
CA ASN A 25 12.57 9.95 2.77
C ASN A 25 11.35 9.03 2.96
N TRP A 26 11.26 8.36 4.11
CA TRP A 26 10.24 7.34 4.35
C TRP A 26 8.79 7.83 4.18
N LYS A 27 8.51 9.13 4.40
CA LYS A 27 7.17 9.72 4.15
C LYS A 27 6.90 9.86 2.67
N VAL A 28 7.91 10.27 1.89
CA VAL A 28 7.80 10.34 0.42
C VAL A 28 7.62 8.93 -0.16
N ALA A 29 8.34 7.95 0.37
CA ALA A 29 8.18 6.56 -0.01
C ALA A 29 6.79 6.02 0.34
N TYR A 30 6.28 6.40 1.53
CA TYR A 30 4.99 5.91 2.03
C TYR A 30 3.79 6.53 1.28
N ASP A 31 3.90 7.76 0.81
CA ASP A 31 2.86 8.41 0.00
C ASP A 31 2.45 7.56 -1.22
N GLY A 32 3.40 6.85 -1.84
CA GLY A 32 3.13 5.94 -2.95
C GLY A 32 2.22 4.75 -2.59
N TYR A 33 2.18 4.33 -1.33
CA TYR A 33 1.26 3.27 -0.87
C TYR A 33 -0.15 3.79 -0.56
N LEU A 34 -0.32 5.10 -0.47
CA LEU A 34 -1.57 5.75 -0.10
C LEU A 34 -2.33 6.34 -1.29
N ASP A 35 -1.75 6.25 -2.48
CA ASP A 35 -2.30 6.77 -3.72
C ASP A 35 -2.30 5.69 -4.81
N PHE A 36 -3.48 5.45 -5.40
CA PHE A 36 -3.60 4.59 -6.59
C PHE A 36 -3.80 5.38 -7.87
N TYR A 37 -3.84 6.71 -7.77
CA TYR A 37 -3.98 7.59 -8.92
C TYR A 37 -2.81 7.45 -9.91
N HIS A 38 -1.62 7.13 -9.40
CA HIS A 38 -0.41 6.96 -10.20
C HIS A 38 -0.36 5.61 -10.97
N LEU A 39 -1.11 4.60 -10.55
CA LEU A 39 -1.00 3.24 -11.11
C LEU A 39 -1.10 3.18 -12.64
N PRO A 40 -2.13 3.73 -13.31
CA PRO A 40 -2.24 3.64 -14.77
C PRO A 40 -1.25 4.53 -15.53
N ILE A 41 -0.51 5.37 -14.83
CA ILE A 41 0.45 6.32 -15.43
C ILE A 41 1.88 5.84 -15.20
N LEU A 42 2.25 5.63 -13.94
CA LEU A 42 3.60 5.22 -13.55
C LEU A 42 3.86 3.75 -13.87
N HIS A 43 2.89 2.89 -13.56
CA HIS A 43 2.97 1.44 -13.72
C HIS A 43 2.30 0.91 -14.99
N LYS A 44 2.11 1.76 -16.01
CA LYS A 44 1.42 1.37 -17.27
C LYS A 44 2.07 0.20 -17.99
N ASP A 45 3.39 0.07 -17.87
CA ASP A 45 4.19 -0.94 -18.57
C ASP A 45 4.43 -2.19 -17.69
N THR A 46 4.13 -2.12 -16.39
CA THR A 46 4.31 -3.21 -15.43
C THR A 46 2.98 -3.83 -15.01
N PHE A 47 2.07 -3.03 -14.45
CA PHE A 47 0.73 -3.50 -14.08
C PHE A 47 -0.29 -3.41 -15.21
N GLY A 48 -0.02 -2.59 -16.22
CA GLY A 48 -0.88 -2.34 -17.37
C GLY A 48 -1.70 -1.05 -17.26
N PRO A 49 -2.19 -0.54 -18.43
CA PRO A 49 -2.90 0.74 -18.50
C PRO A 49 -4.35 0.67 -18.00
N ASP A 50 -4.88 -0.55 -17.77
CA ASP A 50 -6.30 -0.77 -17.49
C ASP A 50 -6.65 -0.58 -16.00
N TYR A 51 -5.67 -0.21 -15.17
CA TYR A 51 -5.96 0.13 -13.77
C TYR A 51 -6.79 1.40 -13.68
N ASN A 52 -7.80 1.33 -12.83
CA ASN A 52 -8.64 2.49 -12.56
C ASN A 52 -7.87 3.50 -11.69
N ASN A 53 -7.87 4.76 -12.09
CA ASN A 53 -7.28 5.86 -11.32
C ASN A 53 -8.23 6.46 -10.26
N LYS A 54 -9.35 5.79 -9.97
CA LYS A 54 -10.27 6.15 -8.90
C LYS A 54 -10.00 5.28 -7.70
N SER A 55 -9.94 5.90 -6.55
CA SER A 55 -9.72 5.19 -5.28
C SER A 55 -10.91 5.33 -4.36
N ILE A 56 -11.12 4.30 -3.56
CA ILE A 56 -12.01 4.32 -2.40
C ILE A 56 -11.12 4.30 -1.17
N PHE A 57 -11.37 5.20 -0.24
CA PHE A 57 -10.62 5.31 1.00
C PHE A 57 -11.52 4.95 2.18
N ASP A 58 -11.07 4.00 2.98
CA ASP A 58 -11.63 3.72 4.29
C ASP A 58 -10.60 4.08 5.35
N ASN A 59 -11.06 4.54 6.51
CA ASN A 59 -10.16 4.98 7.55
C ASN A 59 -10.66 4.65 8.96
N TRP A 60 -9.71 4.36 9.85
CA TRP A 60 -9.91 4.01 11.25
C TRP A 60 -8.84 4.73 12.09
N GLY A 61 -9.16 5.96 12.51
CA GLY A 61 -8.16 6.82 13.11
C GLY A 61 -7.04 7.14 12.13
N ALA A 62 -5.81 6.79 12.48
CA ALA A 62 -4.63 6.97 11.63
C ALA A 62 -4.43 5.85 10.59
N HIS A 63 -5.10 4.69 10.78
CA HIS A 63 -5.02 3.57 9.85
C HIS A 63 -5.95 3.76 8.68
N GLN A 64 -5.58 3.23 7.52
CA GLN A 64 -6.33 3.42 6.28
C GLN A 64 -6.33 2.16 5.43
N ARG A 65 -7.28 2.12 4.51
CA ARG A 65 -7.27 1.24 3.35
C ARG A 65 -7.53 2.08 2.10
N VAL A 66 -6.68 1.94 1.09
CA VAL A 66 -6.91 2.47 -0.24
C VAL A 66 -7.24 1.31 -1.18
N GLN A 67 -8.30 1.45 -1.96
CA GLN A 67 -8.81 0.42 -2.86
C GLN A 67 -8.97 0.99 -4.26
N ALA A 68 -8.61 0.20 -5.27
CA ALA A 68 -8.92 0.50 -6.66
C ALA A 68 -10.04 -0.44 -7.13
N PRO A 69 -11.21 0.08 -7.56
CA PRO A 69 -12.23 -0.74 -8.18
C PRO A 69 -11.69 -1.38 -9.45
N ASP A 70 -11.89 -2.68 -9.59
CA ASP A 70 -11.52 -3.40 -10.81
C ASP A 70 -12.56 -3.09 -11.92
N HIS A 71 -12.10 -2.95 -13.17
CA HIS A 71 -13.00 -2.75 -14.31
C HIS A 71 -14.03 -3.86 -14.48
N ARG A 72 -13.70 -5.08 -14.04
CA ARG A 72 -14.62 -6.23 -14.03
C ARG A 72 -15.83 -6.06 -13.10
N LEU A 73 -15.85 -5.03 -12.25
CA LEU A 73 -17.07 -4.66 -11.52
C LEU A 73 -18.21 -4.30 -12.48
N LEU A 74 -17.89 -3.80 -13.67
CA LEU A 74 -18.91 -3.50 -14.69
C LEU A 74 -19.64 -4.76 -15.16
N ASP A 75 -18.99 -5.92 -15.13
CA ASP A 75 -19.61 -7.21 -15.46
C ASP A 75 -20.69 -7.61 -14.45
N LEU A 76 -20.68 -7.03 -13.25
CA LEU A 76 -21.65 -7.29 -12.21
C LEU A 76 -22.86 -6.36 -12.27
N ALA A 77 -22.80 -5.26 -13.02
CA ALA A 77 -23.83 -4.22 -13.02
C ALA A 77 -25.21 -4.73 -13.46
N ASP A 78 -25.23 -5.73 -14.35
CA ASP A 78 -26.44 -6.31 -14.90
C ASP A 78 -26.87 -7.60 -14.17
N LEU A 79 -26.14 -8.04 -13.13
CA LEU A 79 -26.44 -9.22 -12.35
C LEU A 79 -27.20 -8.85 -11.07
N PRO A 80 -28.10 -9.73 -10.57
CA PRO A 80 -28.66 -9.61 -9.22
C PRO A 80 -27.53 -9.59 -8.16
N GLU A 81 -27.73 -8.84 -7.08
CA GLU A 81 -26.70 -8.65 -6.04
C GLU A 81 -26.24 -9.98 -5.41
N GLU A 82 -27.17 -10.93 -5.26
CA GLU A 82 -26.88 -12.29 -4.75
C GLU A 82 -25.96 -13.12 -5.65
N GLU A 83 -25.81 -12.73 -6.92
CA GLU A 83 -24.90 -13.37 -7.88
C GLU A 83 -23.53 -12.67 -7.97
N TRP A 84 -23.32 -11.59 -7.23
CA TRP A 84 -22.07 -10.87 -7.27
C TRP A 84 -20.92 -11.69 -6.68
N SER A 85 -19.91 -11.88 -7.48
CA SER A 85 -18.68 -12.53 -7.02
C SER A 85 -17.79 -11.54 -6.27
N HIS A 86 -17.62 -11.75 -4.98
CA HIS A 86 -16.70 -10.96 -4.16
C HIS A 86 -15.25 -11.01 -4.65
N THR A 87 -14.90 -12.00 -5.48
CA THR A 87 -13.56 -12.13 -6.05
C THR A 87 -13.26 -11.10 -7.11
N LYS A 88 -14.26 -10.45 -7.68
CA LYS A 88 -14.09 -9.36 -8.66
C LYS A 88 -13.92 -7.99 -8.00
N LEU A 89 -14.09 -7.92 -6.68
CA LEU A 89 -14.40 -6.66 -6.09
C LEU A 89 -13.21 -5.76 -5.90
N VAL A 90 -12.14 -6.00 -5.36
CA VAL A 90 -11.21 -4.89 -5.08
C VAL A 90 -9.81 -5.39 -4.72
N SER A 91 -8.82 -4.93 -5.42
CA SER A 91 -7.47 -4.92 -4.88
C SER A 91 -7.26 -3.66 -4.04
N GLY A 92 -6.62 -3.81 -2.90
CA GLY A 92 -6.37 -2.71 -2.00
C GLY A 92 -5.07 -2.87 -1.23
N VAL A 93 -4.63 -1.76 -0.69
CA VAL A 93 -3.52 -1.69 0.25
C VAL A 93 -4.08 -1.27 1.61
N TRP A 94 -3.81 -2.07 2.61
CA TRP A 94 -4.10 -1.80 4.01
C TRP A 94 -2.89 -1.15 4.65
N THR A 95 -3.08 -0.10 5.40
CA THR A 95 -1.97 0.59 6.04
C THR A 95 -2.14 0.63 7.54
N ILE A 96 -1.08 0.28 8.26
CA ILE A 96 -1.00 0.44 9.70
C ILE A 96 -0.03 1.60 9.95
N PHE A 97 -0.60 2.74 10.32
CA PHE A 97 0.17 3.94 10.62
C PHE A 97 1.24 3.64 11.70
N PRO A 98 2.45 4.18 11.61
CA PRO A 98 2.86 5.18 10.61
C PRO A 98 3.53 4.61 9.35
N HIS A 99 3.90 3.33 9.28
CA HIS A 99 4.89 2.89 8.29
C HIS A 99 4.69 1.48 7.75
N ILE A 100 3.54 0.84 7.99
CA ILE A 100 3.27 -0.52 7.51
C ILE A 100 2.22 -0.48 6.41
N SER A 101 2.48 -1.22 5.35
CA SER A 101 1.57 -1.45 4.24
C SER A 101 1.39 -2.95 4.02
N ILE A 102 0.16 -3.40 3.79
CA ILE A 102 -0.19 -4.79 3.51
C ILE A 102 -0.92 -4.85 2.19
N ALA A 103 -0.39 -5.59 1.23
CA ALA A 103 -1.02 -5.89 -0.05
C ALA A 103 -1.11 -7.40 -0.25
N SER A 104 -2.03 -7.86 -1.09
CA SER A 104 -2.16 -9.27 -1.43
C SER A 104 -2.14 -9.50 -2.94
N PHE A 105 -1.52 -10.59 -3.35
CA PHE A 105 -1.35 -10.99 -4.74
C PHE A 105 -1.73 -12.46 -4.91
N GLY A 106 -2.29 -12.81 -6.07
CA GLY A 106 -2.42 -14.20 -6.49
C GLY A 106 -1.11 -14.72 -7.07
N ILE A 107 -0.89 -16.03 -7.02
CA ILE A 107 0.30 -16.67 -7.57
C ILE A 107 0.08 -17.12 -9.00
N GLU A 108 -1.07 -17.68 -9.33
CA GLU A 108 -1.40 -18.16 -10.68
C GLU A 108 -2.20 -17.11 -11.45
N GLU A 109 -2.34 -17.31 -12.79
CA GLU A 109 -3.20 -16.51 -13.67
C GLU A 109 -4.66 -16.46 -13.18
N ALA A 110 -5.12 -17.47 -12.48
CA ALA A 110 -6.30 -17.36 -11.64
C ALA A 110 -6.02 -16.31 -10.56
N ARG A 111 -6.07 -15.05 -10.93
CA ARG A 111 -5.87 -13.86 -10.07
C ARG A 111 -6.71 -13.91 -8.78
N TYR A 112 -7.49 -14.95 -8.58
CA TYR A 112 -8.52 -15.06 -7.57
C TYR A 112 -8.58 -16.45 -6.96
N ARG A 113 -7.71 -16.73 -5.99
CA ARG A 113 -7.98 -17.59 -4.84
C ARG A 113 -7.86 -19.11 -4.95
N GLU A 114 -7.88 -19.73 -6.11
CA GLU A 114 -7.77 -21.21 -6.16
C GLU A 114 -6.32 -21.68 -5.98
N GLY A 115 -5.34 -20.84 -6.36
CA GLY A 115 -3.90 -21.14 -6.22
C GLY A 115 -3.26 -20.68 -4.91
N GLY A 116 -4.02 -19.99 -4.05
CA GLY A 116 -3.50 -19.36 -2.84
C GLY A 116 -3.12 -17.89 -3.02
N LYS A 117 -2.89 -17.22 -1.88
CA LYS A 117 -2.49 -15.82 -1.82
C LYS A 117 -1.11 -15.66 -1.23
N ILE A 118 -0.40 -14.65 -1.72
CA ILE A 118 0.76 -14.09 -1.05
C ILE A 118 0.36 -12.73 -0.49
N TYR A 119 0.70 -12.48 0.77
CA TYR A 119 0.68 -11.16 1.36
C TYR A 119 2.08 -10.56 1.32
N GLN A 120 2.19 -9.31 0.90
CA GLN A 120 3.38 -8.50 1.08
C GLN A 120 3.11 -7.53 2.23
N VAL A 121 3.91 -7.64 3.27
CA VAL A 121 3.94 -6.69 4.40
C VAL A 121 5.19 -5.84 4.25
N SER A 122 5.00 -4.60 3.85
CA SER A 122 6.09 -3.61 3.71
C SER A 122 6.19 -2.77 4.98
N GLN A 123 7.40 -2.65 5.52
CA GLN A 123 7.71 -1.81 6.68
C GLN A 123 8.77 -0.78 6.25
N LEU A 124 8.42 0.49 6.34
CA LEU A 124 9.26 1.60 5.89
C LEU A 124 9.91 2.28 7.08
N PHE A 125 11.22 2.25 7.14
CA PHE A 125 11.99 2.87 8.21
C PHE A 125 12.84 4.02 7.67
N PRO A 126 13.07 5.08 8.49
CA PRO A 126 14.08 6.09 8.17
C PRO A 126 15.43 5.44 7.89
N GLY A 127 16.17 5.97 6.91
CA GLY A 127 17.54 5.57 6.62
C GLY A 127 18.55 6.25 7.55
N SER A 128 19.80 6.28 7.09
CA SER A 128 20.91 6.90 7.84
C SER A 128 20.81 8.42 7.94
N ASP A 129 20.02 9.04 7.10
CA ASP A 129 19.77 10.48 7.05
C ASP A 129 18.31 10.75 6.68
N PRO A 130 17.81 12.00 6.87
CA PRO A 130 16.42 12.35 6.61
C PRO A 130 15.95 12.20 5.15
N ASP A 131 16.88 12.06 4.21
CA ASP A 131 16.55 11.98 2.78
C ASP A 131 16.41 10.55 2.28
N THR A 132 16.68 9.57 3.13
CA THR A 132 16.70 8.15 2.77
C THR A 132 15.77 7.32 3.64
N SER A 133 15.41 6.16 3.13
CA SER A 133 14.65 5.13 3.84
C SER A 133 15.09 3.74 3.44
N VAL A 134 14.71 2.77 4.28
CA VAL A 134 14.82 1.34 3.98
C VAL A 134 13.44 0.72 4.13
N THR A 135 12.96 0.06 3.09
CA THR A 135 11.72 -0.71 3.11
C THR A 135 12.03 -2.19 3.20
N HIS A 136 11.57 -2.83 4.27
CA HIS A 136 11.57 -4.28 4.39
C HIS A 136 10.27 -4.82 3.81
N GLN A 137 10.36 -5.68 2.80
CA GLN A 137 9.25 -6.37 2.19
C GLN A 137 9.27 -7.82 2.65
N ASN A 138 8.26 -8.21 3.44
CA ASN A 138 8.09 -9.57 3.96
C ASN A 138 6.94 -10.22 3.22
N PHE A 139 7.13 -11.45 2.74
CA PHE A 139 6.15 -12.17 1.95
C PHE A 139 5.66 -13.38 2.73
N PHE A 140 4.35 -13.49 2.83
CA PHE A 140 3.67 -14.57 3.55
C PHE A 140 2.72 -15.29 2.61
N ALA A 141 2.72 -16.61 2.63
CA ALA A 141 1.80 -17.44 1.85
C ALA A 141 0.69 -18.01 2.75
N THR A 142 -0.53 -18.10 2.22
CA THR A 142 -1.68 -18.73 2.89
C THR A 142 -1.69 -20.26 2.75
N PHE A 143 -0.59 -20.83 2.28
CA PHE A 143 -0.44 -22.26 1.97
C PHE A 143 1.04 -22.64 2.09
N GLU A 144 1.32 -23.90 2.26
CA GLU A 144 2.68 -24.46 2.21
C GLU A 144 3.09 -24.61 0.73
N PRO A 145 4.10 -23.82 0.26
CA PRO A 145 4.47 -23.84 -1.15
C PRO A 145 5.35 -25.04 -1.48
N ASP A 146 5.05 -25.73 -2.58
CA ASP A 146 5.96 -26.65 -3.23
C ASP A 146 7.06 -25.90 -4.02
N GLU A 147 7.99 -26.65 -4.65
CA GLU A 147 9.11 -26.08 -5.39
C GLU A 147 8.66 -25.17 -6.55
N ALA A 148 7.64 -25.57 -7.30
CA ALA A 148 7.12 -24.79 -8.42
C ALA A 148 6.45 -23.49 -7.96
N LYS A 149 5.73 -23.53 -6.85
CA LYS A 149 5.13 -22.33 -6.24
C LYS A 149 6.20 -21.42 -5.64
N MET A 150 7.26 -21.97 -5.07
CA MET A 150 8.39 -21.15 -4.58
C MET A 150 9.09 -20.40 -5.72
N GLU A 151 9.23 -20.99 -6.90
CA GLU A 151 9.76 -20.33 -8.09
C GLU A 151 8.85 -19.15 -8.49
N GLN A 152 7.55 -19.35 -8.58
CA GLN A 152 6.58 -18.28 -8.87
C GLN A 152 6.57 -17.17 -7.80
N ILE A 153 6.73 -17.55 -6.53
CA ILE A 153 6.88 -16.58 -5.43
C ILE A 153 8.14 -15.74 -5.63
N GLN A 154 9.26 -16.36 -6.01
CA GLN A 154 10.50 -15.62 -6.25
C GLN A 154 10.36 -14.67 -7.43
N GLU A 155 9.79 -15.09 -8.55
CA GLU A 155 9.48 -14.23 -9.69
C GLU A 155 8.61 -13.03 -9.28
N ARG A 156 7.58 -13.27 -8.48
CA ARG A 156 6.70 -12.22 -7.97
C ARG A 156 7.43 -11.22 -7.06
N LYS A 157 8.31 -11.72 -6.20
CA LYS A 157 9.15 -10.87 -5.33
C LYS A 157 10.08 -9.99 -6.16
N ASP A 158 10.75 -10.57 -7.15
CA ASP A 158 11.67 -9.83 -8.02
C ASP A 158 10.93 -8.77 -8.84
N PHE A 159 9.75 -9.10 -9.36
CA PHE A 159 8.87 -8.16 -10.04
C PHE A 159 8.45 -7.00 -9.12
N LEU A 160 7.99 -7.28 -7.91
CA LEU A 160 7.55 -6.24 -6.96
C LEU A 160 8.73 -5.38 -6.48
N ARG A 161 9.91 -5.98 -6.33
CA ARG A 161 11.13 -5.22 -6.03
C ARG A 161 11.48 -4.26 -7.17
N TYR A 162 11.41 -4.73 -8.42
CA TYR A 162 11.63 -3.90 -9.60
C TYR A 162 10.66 -2.71 -9.63
N VAL A 163 9.36 -2.97 -9.50
CA VAL A 163 8.32 -1.92 -9.51
C VAL A 163 8.61 -0.85 -8.46
N VAL A 164 8.86 -1.25 -7.22
CA VAL A 164 9.11 -0.30 -6.13
C VAL A 164 10.42 0.45 -6.33
N ALA A 165 11.50 -0.23 -6.71
CA ALA A 165 12.82 0.40 -6.84
C ALA A 165 12.91 1.30 -8.07
N GLU A 166 12.50 0.79 -9.23
CA GLU A 166 12.77 1.42 -10.53
C GLU A 166 11.65 2.35 -11.02
N GLU A 167 10.45 2.25 -10.44
CA GLU A 167 9.34 3.13 -10.77
C GLU A 167 9.00 4.06 -9.61
N ASP A 168 8.50 3.52 -8.48
CA ASP A 168 8.07 4.32 -7.33
C ASP A 168 9.22 5.12 -6.71
N TYR A 169 10.29 4.42 -6.29
CA TYR A 169 11.39 5.07 -5.56
C TYR A 169 12.29 5.86 -6.50
N PHE A 170 12.42 5.47 -7.77
CA PHE A 170 13.07 6.32 -8.75
C PHE A 170 12.36 7.69 -8.85
N THR A 171 11.03 7.69 -8.92
CA THR A 171 10.22 8.92 -8.94
C THR A 171 10.31 9.64 -7.60
N GLY A 172 10.17 8.93 -6.49
CA GLY A 172 10.29 9.46 -5.13
C GLY A 172 11.64 10.14 -4.87
N ASN A 173 12.74 9.56 -5.34
CA ASN A 173 14.07 10.15 -5.25
C ASN A 173 14.20 11.47 -6.03
N ARG A 174 13.49 11.60 -7.15
CA ARG A 174 13.43 12.88 -7.90
C ARG A 174 12.60 13.92 -7.13
N ILE A 175 11.51 13.51 -6.50
CA ILE A 175 10.72 14.36 -5.61
C ILE A 175 11.60 14.83 -4.45
N GLN A 176 12.31 13.92 -3.79
CA GLN A 176 13.22 14.22 -2.68
C GLN A 176 14.28 15.27 -3.05
N LYS A 177 14.92 15.14 -4.22
CA LYS A 177 15.87 16.13 -4.72
C LYS A 177 15.24 17.51 -4.88
N ASN A 178 14.00 17.58 -5.35
CA ASN A 178 13.30 18.85 -5.52
C ASN A 178 12.91 19.48 -4.17
N VAL A 179 12.48 18.68 -3.19
CA VAL A 179 12.17 19.13 -1.82
C VAL A 179 13.39 19.80 -1.19
N LYS A 180 14.57 19.21 -1.34
CA LYS A 180 15.85 19.75 -0.79
C LYS A 180 16.19 21.13 -1.33
N THR A 181 15.73 21.51 -2.51
CA THR A 181 15.99 22.85 -3.06
C THR A 181 15.28 23.97 -2.29
N GLY A 182 14.26 23.65 -1.50
CA GLY A 182 13.42 24.65 -0.83
C GLY A 182 12.60 25.52 -1.79
N ALA A 183 12.54 25.17 -3.09
CA ALA A 183 11.80 25.96 -4.09
C ALA A 183 10.29 25.99 -3.85
N LYS A 184 9.78 25.01 -3.11
CA LYS A 184 8.39 24.96 -2.64
C LYS A 184 8.38 24.70 -1.13
N SER A 185 7.51 25.38 -0.42
CA SER A 185 7.32 25.25 1.03
C SER A 185 6.27 24.20 1.40
N HIS A 186 5.52 23.66 0.43
CA HIS A 186 4.42 22.74 0.66
C HIS A 186 4.15 21.85 -0.57
N PHE A 187 3.50 20.72 -0.34
CA PHE A 187 2.92 19.86 -1.35
C PHE A 187 1.44 20.18 -1.57
N TYR A 188 0.96 19.90 -2.77
CA TYR A 188 -0.45 19.96 -3.09
C TYR A 188 -0.98 18.53 -3.23
N PHE A 189 -1.99 18.19 -2.43
CA PHE A 189 -2.77 16.98 -2.58
C PHE A 189 -4.12 17.32 -3.23
N GLY A 190 -4.49 16.60 -4.27
CA GLY A 190 -5.79 16.71 -4.91
C GLY A 190 -6.92 16.13 -4.03
N ARG A 191 -8.17 16.36 -4.42
CA ARG A 191 -9.33 15.83 -3.68
C ARG A 191 -9.38 14.31 -3.61
N ASN A 192 -8.85 13.64 -4.62
CA ASN A 192 -8.80 12.19 -4.76
C ASN A 192 -7.54 11.56 -4.17
N GLU A 193 -6.74 12.34 -3.45
CA GLU A 193 -5.53 11.90 -2.76
C GLU A 193 -5.71 11.92 -1.24
N GLU A 194 -6.88 11.48 -0.77
CA GLU A 194 -7.24 11.51 0.66
C GLU A 194 -6.26 10.75 1.53
N GLY A 195 -5.71 9.64 1.04
CA GLY A 195 -4.76 8.82 1.78
C GLY A 195 -3.53 9.60 2.22
N GLY A 196 -2.87 10.31 1.31
CA GLY A 196 -1.74 11.18 1.59
C GLY A 196 -2.12 12.34 2.51
N GLN A 197 -3.25 13.02 2.23
CA GLN A 197 -3.74 14.11 3.08
C GLN A 197 -3.91 13.66 4.54
N ARG A 198 -4.55 12.53 4.78
CA ARG A 198 -4.79 12.00 6.13
C ARG A 198 -3.49 11.60 6.83
N PHE A 199 -2.62 10.92 6.11
CA PHE A 199 -1.33 10.50 6.66
C PHE A 199 -0.52 11.68 7.19
N HIS A 200 -0.40 12.75 6.40
CA HIS A 200 0.35 13.94 6.81
C HIS A 200 -0.34 14.70 7.96
N ARG A 201 -1.67 14.83 7.95
CA ARG A 201 -2.41 15.44 9.07
C ARG A 201 -2.21 14.68 10.37
N TRP A 202 -2.28 13.33 10.34
CA TRP A 202 -2.01 12.51 11.52
C TRP A 202 -0.57 12.62 11.97
N THR A 203 0.37 12.62 11.03
CA THR A 203 1.79 12.79 11.34
C THR A 203 2.05 14.12 12.03
N ASP A 204 1.53 15.21 11.48
CA ASP A 204 1.70 16.56 12.05
C ASP A 204 1.04 16.67 13.43
N ALA A 205 -0.18 16.15 13.59
CA ALA A 205 -0.90 16.19 14.85
C ALA A 205 -0.17 15.39 15.95
N LEU A 206 0.37 14.22 15.60
CA LEU A 206 1.12 13.40 16.57
C LEU A 206 2.48 14.00 16.94
N ILE A 207 3.15 14.68 16.00
CA ILE A 207 4.40 15.42 16.30
C ILE A 207 4.13 16.61 17.23
N GLN A 208 2.96 17.22 17.15
CA GLN A 208 2.56 18.37 17.98
C GLN A 208 1.96 17.97 19.33
N ALA A 209 1.68 16.70 19.56
CA ALA A 209 1.14 16.22 20.82
C ALA A 209 2.26 16.12 21.88
N ASP A 210 2.15 16.95 22.94
CA ASP A 210 3.16 17.02 24.01
C ASP A 210 2.89 16.05 25.16
N THR A 211 1.64 15.59 25.28
CA THR A 211 1.20 14.75 26.40
C THR A 211 0.43 13.52 25.94
N GLU A 212 0.33 12.51 26.82
CA GLU A 212 -0.52 11.35 26.58
C GLU A 212 -2.01 11.74 26.46
N GLU A 213 -2.44 12.80 27.16
CA GLU A 213 -3.81 13.29 27.07
C GLU A 213 -4.08 13.88 25.68
N ASP A 214 -3.12 14.60 25.09
CA ASP A 214 -3.20 15.11 23.72
C ASP A 214 -3.34 13.94 22.71
N LEU A 215 -2.53 12.90 22.87
CA LEU A 215 -2.59 11.71 22.01
C LEU A 215 -3.97 11.03 22.11
N LEU A 216 -4.47 10.80 23.31
CA LEU A 216 -5.79 10.21 23.52
C LEU A 216 -6.92 11.07 22.94
N LEU A 217 -6.76 12.40 23.01
CA LEU A 217 -7.72 13.32 22.44
C LEU A 217 -7.75 13.29 20.92
N LEU A 218 -6.58 13.16 20.26
CA LEU A 218 -6.47 12.99 18.82
C LEU A 218 -7.20 11.71 18.33
N TYR A 219 -7.00 10.60 19.03
CA TYR A 219 -7.69 9.34 18.67
C TYR A 219 -9.21 9.38 18.91
N LYS A 220 -9.68 10.19 19.86
CA LYS A 220 -11.12 10.36 20.13
C LYS A 220 -11.79 11.31 19.14
N LYS A 221 -11.13 12.41 18.75
CA LYS A 221 -11.71 13.45 17.91
C LYS A 221 -11.39 13.32 16.43
N GLY A 222 -10.32 12.58 16.13
CA GLY A 222 -9.74 12.54 14.79
C GLY A 222 -8.96 13.81 14.45
N VAL A 223 -8.32 13.79 13.29
CA VAL A 223 -7.66 14.97 12.69
C VAL A 223 -8.59 15.53 11.62
N GLY A 224 -8.91 16.80 11.71
CA GLY A 224 -9.82 17.53 10.81
C GLY A 224 -9.25 17.74 9.40
#